data_c6cd5e27364c59e97151b2f23fb059a7
#
_entry.id   c6cd5e27364c59e97151b2f23fb059a7
#
_cell.length_a   1.000
_cell.length_b   1.000
_cell.length_c   1.000
_cell.angle_alpha   90.00
_cell.angle_beta   90.00
_cell.angle_gamma   90.00
#
_symmetry.space_group_name_H-M   'P 1'
#
loop_
_entity.id
_entity.type
_entity.pdbx_description
1 polymer ?
#
loop_
_entity_poly.entity_id
_entity_poly.type
_entity_poly.pdbx_seq_one_letter_code
_entity_poly.pdbx_strand_id
1 'polypeptide(L)'
;LLFIVILIIYIFTANTDVTYTDNGELAAACAMLGIAHPTGYPLFTLLGHLWSLIPFGFSKIYSLNLFAAILTALSSIVLFYTSLMILSNAKFRNKQIIEGSQKRKRHIDISYQNLDLSSFSQIIISLIIALTYGLAQTIWEQANSLEVYSLQLLLMNLVIFFVLKAYFSHSKKYYFITAFCLGLTMSNHLTGILLVPAILWLY
;
A
#
# COMPACT_ATOMS: atom_id res chain seq x y z
N LEU A 1 -6.88 14.11 5.72
CA LEU A 1 -6.63 13.99 7.15
C LEU A 1 -5.74 12.79 7.47
N LEU A 2 -6.10 11.54 7.08
CA LEU A 2 -5.33 10.32 7.36
C LEU A 2 -3.84 10.45 6.99
N PHE A 3 -3.52 10.91 5.77
CA PHE A 3 -2.14 11.15 5.33
C PHE A 3 -1.38 12.07 6.29
N ILE A 4 -2.01 13.19 6.66
CA ILE A 4 -1.38 14.19 7.53
C ILE A 4 -1.07 13.59 8.92
N VAL A 5 -2.01 12.83 9.50
CA VAL A 5 -1.83 12.20 10.81
C VAL A 5 -0.67 11.21 10.78
N ILE A 6 -0.65 10.29 9.81
CA ILE A 6 0.43 9.29 9.69
C ILE A 6 1.77 9.97 9.39
N LEU A 7 1.78 10.95 8.47
CA LEU A 7 3.00 11.67 8.12
C LEU A 7 3.58 12.45 9.30
N ILE A 8 2.74 13.12 10.08
CA ILE A 8 3.19 13.82 11.30
C ILE A 8 3.86 12.84 12.26
N ILE A 9 3.26 11.68 12.52
CA ILE A 9 3.86 10.66 13.39
C ILE A 9 5.22 10.24 12.85
N TYR A 10 5.33 9.98 11.54
CA TYR A 10 6.59 9.57 10.92
C TYR A 10 7.66 10.68 10.96
N ILE A 11 7.28 11.95 10.74
CA ILE A 11 8.23 13.07 10.82
C ILE A 11 8.81 13.20 12.23
N PHE A 12 8.00 13.04 13.28
CA PHE A 12 8.47 13.10 14.66
C PHE A 12 9.34 11.91 15.09
N THR A 13 9.26 10.80 14.38
CA THR A 13 10.02 9.58 14.67
C THR A 13 11.12 9.27 13.67
N ALA A 14 11.19 10.04 12.56
CA ALA A 14 12.23 9.87 11.55
C ALA A 14 13.63 10.09 12.14
N ASN A 15 14.54 9.21 11.79
CA ASN A 15 15.92 9.31 12.26
C ASN A 15 16.60 10.55 11.66
N THR A 16 17.32 11.28 12.51
CA THR A 16 18.06 12.50 12.11
C THR A 16 19.42 12.18 11.50
N ASP A 17 19.96 10.99 11.82
CA ASP A 17 21.28 10.54 11.45
C ASP A 17 21.23 9.20 10.70
N VAL A 18 22.41 8.72 10.29
CA VAL A 18 22.57 7.39 9.70
C VAL A 18 22.20 6.32 10.73
N THR A 19 21.38 5.39 10.33
CA THR A 19 20.95 4.25 11.14
C THR A 19 21.67 2.97 10.73
N TYR A 20 21.35 1.90 11.41
CA TYR A 20 21.84 0.57 11.08
C TYR A 20 21.34 0.10 9.71
N THR A 21 21.92 -0.99 9.22
CA THR A 21 21.60 -1.61 7.94
C THR A 21 22.06 -0.74 6.75
N ASP A 22 21.31 -0.69 5.68
CA ASP A 22 21.73 -0.14 4.39
C ASP A 22 21.47 1.37 4.24
N ASN A 23 20.90 2.01 5.28
CA ASN A 23 20.48 3.42 5.27
C ASN A 23 21.59 4.39 4.80
N GLY A 24 22.81 4.23 5.33
CA GLY A 24 23.95 5.08 4.96
C GLY A 24 24.40 4.89 3.52
N GLU A 25 24.46 3.64 3.05
CA GLU A 25 24.80 3.31 1.67
C GLU A 25 23.75 3.85 0.69
N LEU A 26 22.48 3.58 0.97
CA LEU A 26 21.36 4.05 0.14
C LEU A 26 21.31 5.58 0.09
N ALA A 27 21.56 6.26 1.21
CA ALA A 27 21.62 7.72 1.25
C ALA A 27 22.77 8.27 0.41
N ALA A 28 23.95 7.64 0.46
CA ALA A 28 25.09 8.01 -0.38
C ALA A 28 24.81 7.74 -1.85
N ALA A 29 24.23 6.58 -2.18
CA ALA A 29 23.83 6.26 -3.56
C ALA A 29 22.81 7.27 -4.11
N CYS A 30 21.79 7.63 -3.33
CA CYS A 30 20.82 8.66 -3.73
C CYS A 30 21.48 10.04 -3.86
N ALA A 31 22.30 10.46 -2.90
CA ALA A 31 22.93 11.80 -2.95
C ALA A 31 23.86 11.99 -4.14
N MET A 32 24.58 10.95 -4.53
CA MET A 32 25.63 11.01 -5.58
C MET A 32 25.18 10.38 -6.92
N LEU A 33 23.94 9.92 -7.04
CA LEU A 33 23.44 9.11 -8.16
C LEU A 33 24.34 7.89 -8.41
N GLY A 34 24.72 7.21 -7.32
CA GLY A 34 25.57 6.02 -7.34
C GLY A 34 24.77 4.74 -7.59
N ILE A 35 25.46 3.61 -7.50
CA ILE A 35 24.87 2.27 -7.57
C ILE A 35 24.95 1.65 -6.18
N ALA A 36 23.80 1.31 -5.61
CA ALA A 36 23.71 0.56 -4.37
C ALA A 36 24.08 -0.92 -4.58
N HIS A 37 24.21 -1.66 -3.48
CA HIS A 37 24.43 -3.11 -3.52
C HIS A 37 23.39 -3.84 -4.40
N PRO A 38 23.66 -5.06 -4.87
CA PRO A 38 22.71 -5.82 -5.68
C PRO A 38 21.33 -5.97 -4.97
N THR A 39 20.24 -5.64 -5.67
CA THR A 39 20.07 -5.47 -7.13
C THR A 39 20.17 -4.03 -7.66
N GLY A 40 20.75 -3.08 -6.93
CA GLY A 40 21.06 -1.75 -7.42
C GLY A 40 19.93 -0.70 -7.34
N TYR A 41 18.71 -1.11 -7.19
CA TYR A 41 17.49 -0.29 -6.97
C TYR A 41 17.38 0.98 -7.82
N PRO A 42 17.44 0.90 -9.17
CA PRO A 42 17.62 2.08 -10.03
C PRO A 42 16.51 3.11 -9.90
N LEU A 43 15.25 2.67 -9.74
CA LEU A 43 14.12 3.59 -9.57
C LEU A 43 14.23 4.34 -8.24
N PHE A 44 14.55 3.62 -7.15
CA PHE A 44 14.70 4.23 -5.82
C PHE A 44 15.84 5.25 -5.80
N THR A 45 17.01 4.89 -6.33
CA THR A 45 18.17 5.76 -6.37
C THR A 45 17.88 7.02 -7.20
N LEU A 46 17.22 6.89 -8.35
CA LEU A 46 16.84 8.03 -9.18
C LEU A 46 15.88 8.98 -8.46
N LEU A 47 14.81 8.46 -7.86
CA LEU A 47 13.82 9.28 -7.14
C LEU A 47 14.43 9.91 -5.89
N GLY A 48 15.23 9.15 -5.12
CA GLY A 48 15.95 9.67 -3.96
C GLY A 48 16.98 10.74 -4.36
N HIS A 49 17.65 10.58 -5.50
CA HIS A 49 18.54 11.61 -6.03
C HIS A 49 17.79 12.91 -6.35
N LEU A 50 16.70 12.83 -7.10
CA LEU A 50 15.88 14.00 -7.44
C LEU A 50 15.37 14.71 -6.16
N TRP A 51 14.96 13.94 -5.16
CA TRP A 51 14.57 14.49 -3.86
C TRP A 51 15.74 15.18 -3.15
N SER A 52 16.93 14.60 -3.19
CA SER A 52 18.14 15.15 -2.55
C SER A 52 18.63 16.48 -3.11
N LEU A 53 18.17 16.84 -4.31
CA LEU A 53 18.48 18.14 -4.95
C LEU A 53 17.67 19.30 -4.36
N ILE A 54 16.58 19.01 -3.62
CA ILE A 54 15.74 20.04 -3.01
C ILE A 54 16.43 20.57 -1.74
N PRO A 55 16.67 21.89 -1.64
CA PRO A 55 17.39 22.50 -0.50
C PRO A 55 16.43 22.74 0.67
N PHE A 56 16.11 21.69 1.46
CA PHE A 56 15.20 21.80 2.60
C PHE A 56 15.81 22.49 3.84
N GLY A 57 17.11 22.77 3.87
CA GLY A 57 17.81 23.34 5.03
C GLY A 57 18.14 22.30 6.11
N PHE A 58 17.81 21.04 5.91
CA PHE A 58 18.17 19.92 6.79
C PHE A 58 19.43 19.17 6.27
N SER A 59 19.98 18.29 7.12
CA SER A 59 21.00 17.35 6.66
C SER A 59 20.44 16.48 5.53
N LYS A 60 21.29 16.07 4.58
CA LYS A 60 20.84 15.23 3.45
C LYS A 60 20.25 13.90 3.92
N ILE A 61 20.82 13.31 4.97
CA ILE A 61 20.34 12.05 5.53
C ILE A 61 18.92 12.21 6.10
N TYR A 62 18.68 13.25 6.89
CA TYR A 62 17.34 13.51 7.44
C TYR A 62 16.32 13.81 6.34
N SER A 63 16.70 14.60 5.33
CA SER A 63 15.83 14.86 4.17
C SER A 63 15.45 13.57 3.43
N LEU A 64 16.37 12.64 3.25
CA LEU A 64 16.12 11.35 2.62
C LEU A 64 15.29 10.40 3.51
N ASN A 65 15.47 10.43 4.83
CA ASN A 65 14.61 9.72 5.77
C ASN A 65 13.16 10.27 5.70
N LEU A 66 12.98 11.57 5.56
CA LEU A 66 11.65 12.16 5.32
C LEU A 66 11.03 11.74 3.98
N PHE A 67 11.85 11.52 2.95
CA PHE A 67 11.38 10.94 1.68
C PHE A 67 10.78 9.54 1.90
N ALA A 68 11.45 8.67 2.66
CA ALA A 68 10.93 7.35 3.03
C ALA A 68 9.62 7.47 3.83
N ALA A 69 9.54 8.41 4.78
CA ALA A 69 8.33 8.68 5.56
C ALA A 69 7.14 9.05 4.67
N ILE A 70 7.33 9.93 3.69
CA ILE A 70 6.29 10.33 2.73
C ILE A 70 5.83 9.15 1.89
N LEU A 71 6.74 8.35 1.33
CA LEU A 71 6.40 7.19 0.52
C LEU A 71 5.59 6.17 1.30
N THR A 72 5.98 5.90 2.54
CA THR A 72 5.29 4.96 3.42
C THR A 72 3.92 5.50 3.84
N ALA A 73 3.78 6.79 4.12
CA ALA A 73 2.49 7.41 4.40
C ALA A 73 1.55 7.35 3.19
N LEU A 74 2.05 7.60 1.97
CA LEU A 74 1.28 7.44 0.73
C LEU A 74 0.82 6.01 0.52
N SER A 75 1.64 5.02 0.86
CA SER A 75 1.28 3.60 0.82
C SER A 75 0.04 3.30 1.67
N SER A 76 -0.06 3.87 2.87
CA SER A 76 -1.24 3.74 3.75
C SER A 76 -2.51 4.34 3.14
N ILE A 77 -2.38 5.44 2.38
CA ILE A 77 -3.51 6.05 1.67
C ILE A 77 -4.00 5.17 0.53
N VAL A 78 -3.07 4.59 -0.24
CA VAL A 78 -3.45 3.65 -1.30
C VAL A 78 -4.18 2.45 -0.72
N LEU A 79 -3.74 1.92 0.42
CA LEU A 79 -4.41 0.83 1.11
C LEU A 79 -5.80 1.23 1.63
N PHE A 80 -5.98 2.46 2.13
CA PHE A 80 -7.29 2.99 2.49
C PHE A 80 -8.27 2.92 1.31
N TYR A 81 -7.87 3.44 0.15
CA TYR A 81 -8.73 3.41 -1.04
C TYR A 81 -8.93 2.00 -1.59
N THR A 82 -7.94 1.11 -1.45
CA THR A 82 -8.05 -0.29 -1.82
C THR A 82 -9.11 -1.01 -0.97
N SER A 83 -9.03 -0.86 0.35
CA SER A 83 -10.00 -1.46 1.28
C SER A 83 -11.40 -0.89 1.09
N LEU A 84 -11.52 0.43 0.89
CA LEU A 84 -12.80 1.07 0.60
C LEU A 84 -13.43 0.54 -0.70
N MET A 85 -12.63 0.36 -1.74
CA MET A 85 -13.08 -0.20 -3.02
C MET A 85 -13.53 -1.66 -2.85
N ILE A 86 -12.81 -2.48 -2.09
CA ILE A 86 -13.20 -3.86 -1.81
C ILE A 86 -14.53 -3.88 -1.05
N LEU A 87 -14.66 -3.10 0.02
CA LEU A 87 -15.87 -3.06 0.84
C LEU A 87 -17.09 -2.55 0.08
N SER A 88 -16.91 -1.57 -0.80
CA SER A 88 -18.01 -1.02 -1.63
C SER A 88 -18.49 -2.00 -2.71
N ASN A 89 -17.64 -2.94 -3.15
CA ASN A 89 -18.00 -3.96 -4.13
C ASN A 89 -18.33 -5.32 -3.50
N ALA A 90 -18.08 -5.49 -2.20
CA ALA A 90 -18.36 -6.74 -1.50
C ALA A 90 -19.88 -6.89 -1.25
N LYS A 91 -20.41 -8.02 -1.70
CA LYS A 91 -21.80 -8.43 -1.39
C LYS A 91 -21.74 -9.40 -0.21
N PHE A 92 -22.09 -8.92 0.97
CA PHE A 92 -22.18 -9.76 2.14
C PHE A 92 -23.51 -10.52 2.13
N ARG A 93 -23.44 -11.85 2.19
CA ARG A 93 -24.58 -12.73 2.11
C ARG A 93 -24.83 -13.35 3.49
N ASN A 94 -25.91 -12.95 4.15
CA ASN A 94 -26.30 -13.57 5.42
C ASN A 94 -27.25 -14.75 5.15
N LYS A 95 -26.94 -15.92 5.72
CA LYS A 95 -27.76 -17.12 5.62
C LYS A 95 -28.84 -17.06 6.70
N GLN A 96 -30.07 -16.80 6.32
CA GLN A 96 -31.22 -16.94 7.21
C GLN A 96 -31.83 -18.32 7.02
N ILE A 97 -31.97 -19.04 8.12
CA ILE A 97 -32.71 -20.31 8.16
C ILE A 97 -34.15 -19.93 8.52
N ILE A 98 -35.06 -20.01 7.55
CA ILE A 98 -36.49 -19.82 7.81
C ILE A 98 -37.07 -21.20 8.09
N GLU A 99 -37.40 -21.47 9.35
CA GLU A 99 -38.20 -22.64 9.69
C GLU A 99 -39.65 -22.40 9.28
N GLY A 100 -40.05 -23.00 8.18
CA GLY A 100 -41.44 -22.96 7.72
C GLY A 100 -42.35 -23.80 8.64
N SER A 101 -43.28 -23.11 9.28
CA SER A 101 -44.34 -23.72 10.11
C SER A 101 -45.45 -24.39 9.28
N GLN A 102 -45.09 -25.39 8.52
CA GLN A 102 -46.10 -26.30 7.94
C GLN A 102 -45.94 -27.71 8.41
N LYS A 103 -47.00 -28.23 9.02
CA LYS A 103 -47.11 -29.45 9.81
C LYS A 103 -46.72 -30.80 9.14
N ARG A 104 -46.09 -30.85 7.94
CA ARG A 104 -45.86 -32.17 7.32
C ARG A 104 -44.52 -32.41 6.55
N LYS A 105 -43.75 -31.43 6.30
CA LYS A 105 -42.35 -31.65 5.81
C LYS A 105 -41.49 -30.49 6.30
N ARG A 106 -40.39 -30.76 7.02
CA ARG A 106 -39.37 -29.75 7.30
C ARG A 106 -38.69 -29.38 5.97
N HIS A 107 -39.21 -28.36 5.32
CA HIS A 107 -38.53 -27.71 4.24
C HIS A 107 -37.68 -26.59 4.89
N ILE A 108 -36.37 -26.73 4.82
CA ILE A 108 -35.44 -25.68 5.24
C ILE A 108 -35.27 -24.78 4.04
N ASP A 109 -36.00 -23.68 3.99
CA ASP A 109 -35.77 -22.66 2.97
C ASP A 109 -34.59 -21.78 3.43
N ILE A 110 -33.52 -21.82 2.66
CA ILE A 110 -32.35 -20.97 2.87
C ILE A 110 -32.59 -19.67 2.11
N SER A 111 -33.02 -18.65 2.83
CA SER A 111 -33.05 -17.29 2.29
C SER A 111 -31.70 -16.58 2.54
N TYR A 112 -31.22 -15.89 1.53
CA TYR A 112 -30.00 -15.08 1.65
C TYR A 112 -30.40 -13.61 1.62
N GLN A 113 -30.12 -12.90 2.70
CA GLN A 113 -30.31 -11.46 2.75
C GLN A 113 -28.96 -10.78 2.41
N ASN A 114 -28.98 -9.85 1.46
CA ASN A 114 -27.82 -9.03 1.19
C ASN A 114 -27.66 -8.04 2.34
N LEU A 115 -26.52 -8.12 3.03
CA LEU A 115 -26.14 -7.14 4.04
C LEU A 115 -25.23 -6.11 3.35
N ASP A 116 -25.77 -4.96 3.03
CA ASP A 116 -24.98 -3.83 2.53
C ASP A 116 -24.47 -3.03 3.73
N LEU A 117 -23.14 -2.92 3.83
CA LEU A 117 -22.52 -2.02 4.81
C LEU A 117 -22.86 -0.58 4.44
N SER A 118 -23.24 0.24 5.41
CA SER A 118 -23.42 1.67 5.17
C SER A 118 -22.11 2.30 4.70
N SER A 119 -22.19 3.33 3.87
CA SER A 119 -20.99 4.05 3.39
C SER A 119 -20.12 4.56 4.55
N PHE A 120 -20.74 4.96 5.65
CA PHE A 120 -20.03 5.37 6.85
C PHE A 120 -19.22 4.21 7.47
N SER A 121 -19.82 3.02 7.59
CA SER A 121 -19.12 1.83 8.11
C SER A 121 -17.94 1.42 7.22
N GLN A 122 -18.11 1.49 5.90
CA GLN A 122 -17.04 1.21 4.93
C GLN A 122 -15.85 2.14 5.13
N ILE A 123 -16.10 3.44 5.31
CA ILE A 123 -15.06 4.45 5.54
C ILE A 123 -14.33 4.18 6.87
N ILE A 124 -15.08 3.91 7.95
CA ILE A 124 -14.47 3.64 9.27
C ILE A 124 -13.61 2.38 9.25
N ILE A 125 -14.10 1.29 8.66
CA ILE A 125 -13.32 0.04 8.55
C ILE A 125 -12.06 0.27 7.72
N SER A 126 -12.16 0.97 6.57
CA SER A 126 -11.01 1.29 5.73
C SER A 126 -9.99 2.18 6.45
N LEU A 127 -10.47 3.11 7.28
CA LEU A 127 -9.62 3.97 8.11
C LEU A 127 -8.86 3.15 9.16
N ILE A 128 -9.54 2.23 9.84
CA ILE A 128 -8.92 1.33 10.82
C ILE A 128 -7.85 0.45 10.15
N ILE A 129 -8.16 -0.14 8.99
CA ILE A 129 -7.20 -0.96 8.23
C ILE A 129 -5.95 -0.14 7.88
N ALA A 130 -6.12 1.06 7.33
CA ALA A 130 -5.01 1.90 6.92
C ALA A 130 -4.17 2.41 8.10
N LEU A 131 -4.81 2.75 9.24
CA LEU A 131 -4.11 3.12 10.47
C LEU A 131 -3.35 1.93 11.07
N THR A 132 -3.98 0.76 11.16
CA THR A 132 -3.32 -0.46 11.65
C THR A 132 -2.10 -0.79 10.79
N TYR A 133 -2.21 -0.69 9.47
CA TYR A 133 -1.08 -0.88 8.56
C TYR A 133 0.01 0.17 8.78
N GLY A 134 -0.32 1.47 8.74
CA GLY A 134 0.67 2.53 8.87
C GLY A 134 1.35 2.58 10.24
N LEU A 135 0.69 2.12 11.31
CA LEU A 135 1.24 2.07 12.66
C LEU A 135 1.82 0.70 13.03
N ALA A 136 1.76 -0.29 12.13
CA ALA A 136 2.42 -1.57 12.36
C ALA A 136 3.94 -1.38 12.45
N GLN A 137 4.60 -2.02 13.42
CA GLN A 137 6.02 -1.83 13.70
C GLN A 137 6.89 -1.97 12.46
N THR A 138 6.69 -3.03 11.67
CA THR A 138 7.47 -3.29 10.46
C THR A 138 7.33 -2.21 9.38
N ILE A 139 6.14 -1.62 9.25
CA ILE A 139 5.88 -0.52 8.31
C ILE A 139 6.47 0.79 8.83
N TRP A 140 6.34 1.03 10.14
CA TRP A 140 6.88 2.20 10.79
C TRP A 140 8.41 2.26 10.72
N GLU A 141 9.08 1.12 10.90
CA GLU A 141 10.54 1.02 10.72
C GLU A 141 10.98 1.45 9.31
N GLN A 142 10.20 1.09 8.27
CA GLN A 142 10.47 1.50 6.88
C GLN A 142 10.21 3.00 6.63
N ALA A 143 9.45 3.66 7.49
CA ALA A 143 9.18 5.10 7.42
C ALA A 143 10.25 5.94 8.13
N ASN A 144 10.95 5.39 9.12
CA ASN A 144 11.87 6.13 9.98
C ASN A 144 13.27 6.32 9.40
N SER A 145 13.65 5.49 8.44
CA SER A 145 14.96 5.53 7.78
C SER A 145 14.82 5.28 6.28
N LEU A 146 15.78 5.79 5.51
CA LEU A 146 15.81 5.59 4.07
C LEU A 146 16.08 4.11 3.75
N GLU A 147 15.02 3.42 3.34
CA GLU A 147 15.06 2.03 2.94
C GLU A 147 14.28 1.82 1.64
N VAL A 148 14.74 0.90 0.82
CA VAL A 148 14.13 0.57 -0.49
C VAL A 148 12.67 0.16 -0.34
N TYR A 149 12.34 -0.45 0.80
CA TYR A 149 11.01 -0.97 1.07
C TYR A 149 9.95 0.12 1.24
N SER A 150 10.31 1.36 1.57
CA SER A 150 9.38 2.49 1.62
C SER A 150 8.70 2.73 0.26
N LEU A 151 9.47 2.75 -0.82
CA LEU A 151 8.97 2.86 -2.20
C LEU A 151 8.31 1.55 -2.64
N GLN A 152 8.88 0.39 -2.27
CA GLN A 152 8.33 -0.91 -2.62
C GLN A 152 6.91 -1.10 -2.10
N LEU A 153 6.65 -0.74 -0.84
CA LEU A 153 5.31 -0.80 -0.23
C LEU A 153 4.30 0.05 -0.99
N LEU A 154 4.68 1.27 -1.37
CA LEU A 154 3.82 2.15 -2.17
C LEU A 154 3.51 1.54 -3.53
N LEU A 155 4.52 1.07 -4.25
CA LEU A 155 4.36 0.50 -5.59
C LEU A 155 3.54 -0.80 -5.56
N MET A 156 3.78 -1.69 -4.60
CA MET A 156 3.00 -2.92 -4.44
C MET A 156 1.53 -2.61 -4.13
N ASN A 157 1.24 -1.66 -3.25
CA ASN A 157 -0.13 -1.23 -2.97
C ASN A 157 -0.80 -0.59 -4.20
N LEU A 158 -0.07 0.16 -5.03
CA LEU A 158 -0.59 0.68 -6.30
C LEU A 158 -0.93 -0.44 -7.28
N VAL A 159 -0.07 -1.48 -7.41
CA VAL A 159 -0.37 -2.65 -8.24
C VAL A 159 -1.65 -3.32 -7.77
N ILE A 160 -1.80 -3.59 -6.47
CA ILE A 160 -2.99 -4.22 -5.89
C ILE A 160 -4.23 -3.33 -6.13
N PHE A 161 -4.12 -2.03 -5.93
CA PHE A 161 -5.21 -1.09 -6.16
C PHE A 161 -5.67 -1.11 -7.63
N PHE A 162 -4.75 -1.00 -8.58
CA PHE A 162 -5.10 -0.90 -9.99
C PHE A 162 -5.56 -2.23 -10.58
N VAL A 163 -5.02 -3.38 -10.14
CA VAL A 163 -5.52 -4.70 -10.58
C VAL A 163 -6.95 -4.94 -10.11
N LEU A 164 -7.26 -4.61 -8.85
CA LEU A 164 -8.63 -4.72 -8.35
C LEU A 164 -9.57 -3.71 -9.03
N LYS A 165 -9.09 -2.50 -9.29
CA LYS A 165 -9.86 -1.49 -10.03
C LYS A 165 -10.14 -1.93 -11.47
N ALA A 166 -9.18 -2.59 -12.13
CA ALA A 166 -9.39 -3.20 -13.44
C ALA A 166 -10.44 -4.31 -13.37
N TYR A 167 -10.36 -5.17 -12.37
CA TYR A 167 -11.29 -6.27 -12.15
C TYR A 167 -12.72 -5.77 -11.93
N PHE A 168 -12.94 -4.80 -11.03
CA PHE A 168 -14.28 -4.28 -10.73
C PHE A 168 -14.88 -3.40 -11.84
N SER A 169 -14.06 -2.64 -12.56
CA SER A 169 -14.55 -1.72 -13.60
C SER A 169 -14.56 -2.32 -15.01
N HIS A 170 -13.93 -3.49 -15.22
CA HIS A 170 -13.73 -4.12 -16.53
C HIS A 170 -13.11 -3.18 -17.57
N SER A 171 -12.32 -2.19 -17.13
CA SER A 171 -11.75 -1.16 -18.01
C SER A 171 -10.31 -1.48 -18.41
N LYS A 172 -10.04 -1.60 -19.70
CA LYS A 172 -8.73 -1.88 -20.28
C LYS A 172 -7.64 -0.90 -19.81
N LYS A 173 -8.00 0.35 -19.53
CA LYS A 173 -7.08 1.39 -19.03
C LYS A 173 -6.35 0.95 -17.77
N TYR A 174 -7.05 0.35 -16.81
CA TYR A 174 -6.44 -0.02 -15.53
C TYR A 174 -5.54 -1.24 -15.64
N TYR A 175 -5.74 -2.11 -16.63
CA TYR A 175 -4.78 -3.19 -16.93
C TYR A 175 -3.43 -2.63 -17.35
N PHE A 176 -3.41 -1.65 -18.25
CA PHE A 176 -2.17 -0.99 -18.65
C PHE A 176 -1.48 -0.28 -17.48
N ILE A 177 -2.25 0.40 -16.61
CA ILE A 177 -1.69 1.05 -15.42
C ILE A 177 -1.12 -0.01 -14.46
N THR A 178 -1.80 -1.15 -14.26
CA THR A 178 -1.30 -2.26 -13.44
C THR A 178 0.04 -2.77 -13.98
N ALA A 179 0.13 -3.03 -15.27
CA ALA A 179 1.36 -3.51 -15.91
C ALA A 179 2.50 -2.49 -15.76
N PHE A 180 2.21 -1.21 -15.93
CA PHE A 180 3.19 -0.14 -15.73
C PHE A 180 3.67 -0.07 -14.26
N CYS A 181 2.75 -0.08 -13.29
CA CYS A 181 3.10 -0.11 -11.86
C CYS A 181 3.90 -1.36 -11.50
N LEU A 182 3.55 -2.53 -12.07
CA LEU A 182 4.31 -3.77 -11.86
C LEU A 182 5.73 -3.65 -12.41
N GLY A 183 5.92 -3.05 -13.58
CA GLY A 183 7.24 -2.77 -14.13
C GLY A 183 8.08 -1.86 -13.24
N LEU A 184 7.47 -0.79 -12.68
CA LEU A 184 8.12 0.08 -11.71
C LEU A 184 8.48 -0.67 -10.42
N THR A 185 7.60 -1.55 -9.93
CA THR A 185 7.83 -2.37 -8.74
C THR A 185 9.04 -3.27 -8.94
N MET A 186 9.15 -3.93 -10.11
CA MET A 186 10.29 -4.76 -10.48
C MET A 186 11.59 -3.97 -10.64
N SER A 187 11.51 -2.75 -11.16
CA SER A 187 12.66 -1.84 -11.27
C SER A 187 13.13 -1.32 -9.91
N ASN A 188 12.26 -1.33 -8.91
CA ASN A 188 12.62 -0.95 -7.55
C ASN A 188 13.21 -2.14 -6.78
N HIS A 189 12.48 -3.25 -6.71
CA HIS A 189 12.93 -4.44 -5.99
C HIS A 189 12.25 -5.71 -6.55
N LEU A 190 13.00 -6.80 -6.67
CA LEU A 190 12.53 -8.06 -7.27
C LEU A 190 11.37 -8.72 -6.54
N THR A 191 11.13 -8.40 -5.27
CA THR A 191 9.96 -8.94 -4.52
C THR A 191 8.63 -8.62 -5.18
N GLY A 192 8.57 -7.65 -6.09
CA GLY A 192 7.39 -7.39 -6.92
C GLY A 192 6.89 -8.60 -7.69
N ILE A 193 7.76 -9.58 -8.00
CA ILE A 193 7.40 -10.83 -8.69
C ILE A 193 6.37 -11.65 -7.91
N LEU A 194 6.33 -11.51 -6.59
CA LEU A 194 5.39 -12.22 -5.73
C LEU A 194 3.92 -11.84 -5.99
N LEU A 195 3.66 -10.71 -6.62
CA LEU A 195 2.31 -10.30 -7.02
C LEU A 195 1.83 -10.97 -8.31
N VAL A 196 2.75 -11.46 -9.14
CA VAL A 196 2.42 -12.01 -10.48
C VAL A 196 1.44 -13.18 -10.42
N PRO A 197 1.61 -14.20 -9.55
CA PRO A 197 0.64 -15.31 -9.48
C PRO A 197 -0.78 -14.84 -9.13
N ALA A 198 -0.91 -13.90 -8.20
CA ALA A 198 -2.22 -13.35 -7.80
C ALA A 198 -2.85 -12.54 -8.94
N ILE A 199 -2.05 -11.78 -9.68
CA ILE A 199 -2.51 -11.03 -10.86
C ILE A 199 -3.00 -11.99 -11.92
N LEU A 200 -2.22 -13.03 -12.26
CA LEU A 200 -2.60 -14.02 -13.26
C LEU A 200 -3.85 -14.83 -12.88
N TRP A 201 -4.11 -15.00 -11.59
CA TRP A 201 -5.31 -15.69 -11.13
C TRP A 201 -6.57 -14.83 -11.24
N LEU A 202 -6.44 -13.51 -11.20
CA LEU A 202 -7.56 -12.56 -11.33
C LEU A 202 -7.98 -12.31 -12.81
N TYR A 203 -7.16 -12.73 -13.77
CA TYR A 203 -7.38 -12.59 -15.22
C TYR A 203 -7.66 -13.92 -15.89
#